data_85ede1610ad4db40b9020318d730cb03
#
_entry.id   85ede1610ad4db40b9020318d730cb03
#
_cell.length_a   1.000
_cell.length_b   1.000
_cell.length_c   1.000
_cell.angle_alpha   90.00
_cell.angle_beta   90.00
_cell.angle_gamma   90.00
#
_symmetry.space_group_name_H-M   'P 1'
#
loop_
_entity.id
_entity.type
_entity.pdbx_description
1 polymer ?
#
loop_
_entity_poly.entity_id
_entity_poly.type
_entity_poly.pdbx_seq_one_letter_code
_entity_poly.pdbx_strand_id
1 'polypeptide(L)'
;MPVVVTTAYSQAEDAFNLARALLNDSAGVVFTDTLLLPLLNSAYRGLQRELSENGVSVLAEQQDIELDADTTSGLTNTEISDVSSPQLHTDCLCPHALWERATSNTTDVFVPMEKFTSGGNMLNLQPSNYLRLWEWREDKINLIGATQSVTVRVRYEKVLPLLTVGTDPVQIRSSTDPLAFATAALAARSRGQRALAADLVGAAQVATENLIERYVRPEQLKGRRRKPYGFRRRIVYL
;
A
#
# COMPACT_ATOMS: atom_id res chain seq x y z
N MET A 1 -22.46 -12.39 -28.76
CA MET A 1 -21.45 -11.33 -28.87
C MET A 1 -20.49 -11.52 -27.72
N PRO A 2 -19.16 -11.60 -27.93
CA PRO A 2 -18.22 -11.68 -26.83
C PRO A 2 -18.32 -10.35 -26.04
N VAL A 3 -18.52 -10.48 -24.73
CA VAL A 3 -18.42 -9.34 -23.81
C VAL A 3 -16.94 -8.97 -23.78
N VAL A 4 -16.61 -7.82 -24.38
CA VAL A 4 -15.28 -7.23 -24.22
C VAL A 4 -15.21 -6.78 -22.77
N VAL A 5 -14.53 -7.56 -21.94
CA VAL A 5 -14.16 -7.16 -20.59
C VAL A 5 -13.12 -6.05 -20.77
N THR A 6 -13.57 -4.79 -20.77
CA THR A 6 -12.68 -3.64 -20.70
C THR A 6 -11.94 -3.73 -19.39
N THR A 7 -10.65 -4.05 -19.45
CA THR A 7 -9.79 -4.06 -18.26
C THR A 7 -9.85 -2.67 -17.64
N ALA A 8 -10.24 -2.60 -16.37
CA ALA A 8 -10.41 -1.33 -15.64
C ALA A 8 -9.06 -0.63 -15.34
N TYR A 9 -7.97 -1.21 -15.78
CA TYR A 9 -6.59 -0.73 -15.60
C TYR A 9 -6.01 -0.31 -16.94
N SER A 10 -5.29 0.83 -16.95
CA SER A 10 -4.46 1.23 -18.08
C SER A 10 -3.26 0.29 -18.21
N GLN A 11 -2.74 0.17 -19.43
CA GLN A 11 -1.51 -0.58 -19.68
C GLN A 11 -0.29 0.35 -19.56
N ALA A 12 0.88 -0.22 -19.35
CA ALA A 12 2.13 0.55 -19.33
C ALA A 12 2.36 1.29 -20.68
N GLU A 13 1.90 0.70 -21.78
CA GLU A 13 1.97 1.30 -23.12
C GLU A 13 1.20 2.63 -23.21
N ASP A 14 0.08 2.80 -22.52
CA ASP A 14 -0.65 4.06 -22.49
C ASP A 14 0.21 5.19 -21.91
N ALA A 15 0.96 4.89 -20.84
CA ALA A 15 1.90 5.84 -20.25
C ALA A 15 3.11 6.10 -21.16
N PHE A 16 3.63 5.10 -21.87
CA PHE A 16 4.71 5.28 -22.84
C PHE A 16 4.29 6.18 -24.00
N ASN A 17 3.12 5.94 -24.57
CA ASN A 17 2.63 6.71 -25.72
C ASN A 17 2.43 8.17 -25.34
N LEU A 18 1.86 8.44 -24.16
CA LEU A 18 1.72 9.81 -23.68
C LEU A 18 3.08 10.45 -23.36
N ALA A 19 4.01 9.72 -22.72
CA ALA A 19 5.36 10.22 -22.44
C ALA A 19 6.12 10.56 -23.73
N ARG A 20 6.01 9.74 -24.78
CA ARG A 20 6.60 10.02 -26.10
C ARG A 20 6.00 11.26 -26.76
N ALA A 21 4.68 11.41 -26.67
CA ALA A 21 4.02 12.60 -27.19
C ALA A 21 4.53 13.88 -26.50
N LEU A 22 4.72 13.84 -25.17
CA LEU A 22 5.27 14.95 -24.38
C LEU A 22 6.74 15.28 -24.75
N LEU A 23 7.49 14.27 -25.18
CA LEU A 23 8.89 14.39 -25.59
C LEU A 23 9.07 14.68 -27.09
N ASN A 24 7.98 14.88 -27.85
CA ASN A 24 7.96 15.04 -29.30
C ASN A 24 8.59 13.85 -30.06
N ASP A 25 8.46 12.64 -29.55
CA ASP A 25 8.96 11.40 -30.16
C ASP A 25 7.83 10.36 -30.31
N SER A 26 6.72 10.77 -30.91
CA SER A 26 5.56 9.88 -31.08
C SER A 26 5.86 8.60 -31.88
N ALA A 27 6.90 8.60 -32.70
CA ALA A 27 7.35 7.42 -33.43
C ALA A 27 8.18 6.45 -32.55
N GLY A 28 8.59 6.83 -31.35
CA GLY A 28 9.37 5.98 -30.43
C GLY A 28 10.77 5.65 -30.92
N VAL A 29 11.35 6.51 -31.78
CA VAL A 29 12.67 6.29 -32.37
C VAL A 29 13.79 6.58 -31.36
N VAL A 30 13.61 7.63 -30.56
CA VAL A 30 14.60 8.08 -29.56
C VAL A 30 14.32 7.45 -28.20
N PHE A 31 13.02 7.42 -27.81
CA PHE A 31 12.58 6.90 -26.53
C PHE A 31 11.85 5.55 -26.73
N THR A 32 12.66 4.51 -26.92
CA THR A 32 12.15 3.13 -27.07
C THR A 32 11.56 2.61 -25.77
N ASP A 33 10.71 1.57 -25.85
CA ASP A 33 10.13 0.90 -24.66
C ASP A 33 11.21 0.45 -23.68
N THR A 34 12.30 -0.12 -24.19
CA THR A 34 13.43 -0.59 -23.38
C THR A 34 14.07 0.53 -22.56
N LEU A 35 14.08 1.76 -23.11
CA LEU A 35 14.63 2.93 -22.40
C LEU A 35 13.62 3.52 -21.41
N LEU A 36 12.33 3.56 -21.78
CA LEU A 36 11.30 4.13 -20.93
C LEU A 36 10.87 3.21 -19.79
N LEU A 37 10.96 1.90 -19.95
CA LEU A 37 10.51 0.93 -18.95
C LEU A 37 11.16 1.08 -17.56
N PRO A 38 12.48 1.22 -17.43
CA PRO A 38 13.09 1.49 -16.13
C PRO A 38 12.66 2.81 -15.51
N LEU A 39 12.47 3.84 -16.34
CA LEU A 39 12.02 5.16 -15.91
C LEU A 39 10.56 5.12 -15.43
N LEU A 40 9.70 4.40 -16.16
CA LEU A 40 8.31 4.17 -15.75
C LEU A 40 8.24 3.38 -14.44
N ASN A 41 9.03 2.34 -14.28
CA ASN A 41 9.09 1.59 -13.02
C ASN A 41 9.56 2.47 -11.85
N SER A 42 10.50 3.37 -12.07
CA SER A 42 10.95 4.34 -11.06
C SER A 42 9.82 5.31 -10.70
N ALA A 43 9.11 5.85 -11.70
CA ALA A 43 7.97 6.72 -11.49
C ALA A 43 6.81 5.99 -10.78
N TYR A 44 6.56 4.73 -11.13
CA TYR A 44 5.51 3.88 -10.57
C TYR A 44 5.71 3.62 -9.07
N ARG A 45 6.94 3.30 -8.66
CA ARG A 45 7.30 3.15 -7.25
C ARG A 45 7.27 4.48 -6.50
N GLY A 46 7.68 5.56 -7.14
CA GLY A 46 7.58 6.91 -6.58
C GLY A 46 6.14 7.28 -6.27
N LEU A 47 5.24 7.02 -7.23
CA LEU A 47 3.81 7.27 -7.08
C LEU A 47 3.19 6.40 -5.97
N GLN A 48 3.58 5.12 -5.86
CA GLN A 48 3.13 4.26 -4.75
C GLN A 48 3.52 4.85 -3.40
N ARG A 49 4.77 5.28 -3.26
CA ARG A 49 5.26 5.89 -2.01
C ARG A 49 4.46 7.13 -1.65
N GLU A 50 4.24 8.02 -2.61
CA GLU A 50 3.50 9.26 -2.38
C GLU A 50 2.04 9.01 -2.00
N LEU A 51 1.39 8.01 -2.62
CA LEU A 51 0.05 7.57 -2.24
C LEU A 51 0.02 7.00 -0.83
N SER A 52 0.98 6.14 -0.48
CA SER A 52 1.09 5.54 0.86
C SER A 52 1.34 6.59 1.95
N GLU A 53 2.20 7.58 1.71
CA GLU A 53 2.45 8.71 2.62
C GLU A 53 1.17 9.53 2.87
N ASN A 54 0.26 9.59 1.89
CA ASN A 54 -1.05 10.23 2.04
C ASN A 54 -2.15 9.28 2.56
N GLY A 55 -1.78 8.10 3.05
CA GLY A 55 -2.68 7.12 3.64
C GLY A 55 -3.54 6.35 2.63
N VAL A 56 -3.19 6.39 1.34
CA VAL A 56 -3.87 5.65 0.28
C VAL A 56 -3.15 4.33 0.05
N SER A 57 -3.73 3.22 0.49
CA SER A 57 -3.24 1.89 0.16
C SER A 57 -3.68 1.49 -1.25
N VAL A 58 -2.72 1.34 -2.14
CA VAL A 58 -3.00 1.03 -3.55
C VAL A 58 -3.34 -0.43 -3.75
N LEU A 59 -2.56 -1.31 -3.15
CA LEU A 59 -2.72 -2.75 -3.27
C LEU A 59 -2.64 -3.37 -1.87
N ALA A 60 -3.80 -3.65 -1.28
CA ALA A 60 -3.90 -4.32 0.01
C ALA A 60 -4.16 -5.81 -0.20
N GLU A 61 -3.37 -6.63 0.48
CA GLU A 61 -3.51 -8.08 0.49
C GLU A 61 -3.67 -8.60 1.91
N GLN A 62 -4.13 -9.84 2.04
CA GLN A 62 -4.28 -10.52 3.33
C GLN A 62 -3.54 -11.83 3.30
N GLN A 63 -2.85 -12.12 4.39
CA GLN A 63 -2.17 -13.39 4.62
C GLN A 63 -2.57 -13.93 5.99
N ASP A 64 -2.88 -15.22 6.07
CA ASP A 64 -3.08 -15.94 7.32
C ASP A 64 -1.78 -16.68 7.66
N ILE A 65 -1.27 -16.45 8.86
CA ILE A 65 -0.01 -17.03 9.36
C ILE A 65 -0.33 -17.80 10.64
N GLU A 66 0.03 -19.07 10.68
CA GLU A 66 -0.13 -19.89 11.86
C GLU A 66 1.12 -19.78 12.75
N LEU A 67 0.90 -19.50 14.02
CA LEU A 67 1.90 -19.41 15.06
C LEU A 67 1.65 -20.54 16.05
N ASP A 68 2.47 -21.57 15.99
CA ASP A 68 2.37 -22.69 16.92
C ASP A 68 3.06 -22.36 18.25
N ALA A 69 2.42 -22.74 19.34
CA ALA A 69 3.06 -22.69 20.65
C ALA A 69 4.15 -23.77 20.72
N ASP A 70 5.39 -23.35 21.01
CA ASP A 70 6.51 -24.26 21.16
C ASP A 70 6.28 -25.19 22.35
N THR A 71 6.50 -26.47 22.13
CA THR A 71 6.35 -27.53 23.17
C THR A 71 7.29 -27.34 24.37
N THR A 72 8.40 -26.64 24.20
CA THR A 72 9.42 -26.42 25.24
C THR A 72 9.16 -25.16 26.03
N SER A 73 8.89 -24.04 25.39
CA SER A 73 8.62 -22.75 26.04
C SER A 73 7.14 -22.54 26.37
N GLY A 74 6.25 -23.27 25.72
CA GLY A 74 4.80 -23.08 25.83
C GLY A 74 4.31 -21.77 25.25
N LEU A 75 5.14 -21.10 24.42
CA LEU A 75 4.82 -19.79 23.83
C LEU A 75 4.93 -19.85 22.31
N THR A 76 4.11 -19.05 21.62
CA THR A 76 4.26 -18.83 20.19
C THR A 76 5.48 -17.96 19.88
N ASN A 77 5.88 -17.95 18.61
CA ASN A 77 6.89 -17.02 18.12
C ASN A 77 6.51 -15.57 18.43
N THR A 78 7.51 -14.78 18.79
CA THR A 78 7.38 -13.35 19.10
C THR A 78 7.71 -12.43 17.93
N GLU A 79 8.15 -13.00 16.81
CA GLU A 79 8.49 -12.26 15.60
C GLU A 79 7.95 -12.97 14.36
N ILE A 80 7.45 -12.18 13.40
CA ILE A 80 7.12 -12.62 12.04
C ILE A 80 7.93 -11.74 11.08
N SER A 81 8.73 -12.37 10.22
CA SER A 81 9.57 -11.69 9.23
C SER A 81 9.45 -12.35 7.86
N ASP A 82 10.00 -11.73 6.84
CA ASP A 82 10.10 -12.30 5.50
C ASP A 82 11.24 -13.33 5.34
N VAL A 83 12.11 -13.45 6.36
CA VAL A 83 13.33 -14.28 6.30
C VAL A 83 13.16 -15.63 7.00
N SER A 84 12.39 -15.68 8.08
CA SER A 84 12.27 -16.88 8.94
C SER A 84 10.82 -17.31 9.12
N SER A 85 10.60 -18.62 9.23
CA SER A 85 9.27 -19.16 9.58
C SER A 85 8.91 -18.83 11.02
N PRO A 86 7.67 -18.36 11.29
CA PRO A 86 6.57 -18.12 10.38
C PRO A 86 6.82 -16.91 9.47
N GLN A 87 6.60 -17.09 8.15
CA GLN A 87 7.10 -16.15 7.15
C GLN A 87 6.01 -15.18 6.69
N LEU A 88 6.33 -13.89 6.72
CA LEU A 88 5.59 -12.84 6.05
C LEU A 88 5.91 -12.87 4.54
N HIS A 89 4.96 -12.50 3.70
CA HIS A 89 5.24 -12.36 2.27
C HIS A 89 6.35 -11.34 2.01
N THR A 90 7.30 -11.68 1.13
CA THR A 90 8.45 -10.84 0.76
C THR A 90 8.06 -9.54 0.05
N ASP A 91 6.83 -9.45 -0.42
CA ASP A 91 6.26 -8.26 -1.06
C ASP A 91 5.47 -7.36 -0.09
N CYS A 92 5.49 -7.67 1.21
CA CYS A 92 4.89 -6.83 2.24
C CYS A 92 5.68 -5.52 2.39
N LEU A 93 5.04 -4.40 2.09
CA LEU A 93 5.63 -3.07 2.30
C LEU A 93 5.42 -2.61 3.75
N CYS A 94 4.19 -2.67 4.22
CA CYS A 94 3.85 -2.38 5.62
C CYS A 94 2.51 -3.02 6.02
N PRO A 95 2.41 -3.58 7.24
CA PRO A 95 1.15 -4.08 7.76
C PRO A 95 0.26 -2.94 8.25
N HIS A 96 -1.03 -3.00 7.87
CA HIS A 96 -2.02 -2.01 8.27
C HIS A 96 -2.81 -2.43 9.49
N ALA A 97 -3.20 -3.70 9.54
CA ALA A 97 -4.02 -4.25 10.61
C ALA A 97 -3.76 -5.75 10.78
N LEU A 98 -3.81 -6.20 12.01
CA LEU A 98 -3.70 -7.59 12.37
C LEU A 98 -4.93 -8.03 13.16
N TRP A 99 -5.30 -9.27 12.94
CA TRP A 99 -6.34 -9.97 13.70
C TRP A 99 -5.82 -11.32 14.13
N GLU A 100 -6.30 -11.83 15.22
CA GLU A 100 -5.94 -13.13 15.76
C GLU A 100 -7.14 -14.03 16.00
N ARG A 101 -6.90 -15.33 15.96
CA ARG A 101 -7.88 -16.37 16.28
C ARG A 101 -7.13 -17.60 16.79
N ALA A 102 -7.69 -18.33 17.77
CA ALA A 102 -7.14 -19.61 18.16
C ALA A 102 -7.12 -20.60 16.98
N THR A 103 -5.98 -21.23 16.70
CA THR A 103 -5.84 -22.17 15.57
C THR A 103 -6.76 -23.39 15.74
N SER A 104 -7.01 -23.83 16.98
CA SER A 104 -7.90 -24.94 17.29
C SER A 104 -9.37 -24.70 16.95
N ASN A 105 -9.78 -23.44 16.79
CA ASN A 105 -11.16 -23.08 16.53
C ASN A 105 -11.31 -22.30 15.22
N THR A 106 -11.49 -23.00 14.13
CA THR A 106 -11.61 -22.43 12.78
C THR A 106 -12.93 -21.71 12.52
N THR A 107 -13.92 -21.87 13.39
CA THR A 107 -15.26 -21.25 13.26
C THR A 107 -15.37 -19.90 13.95
N ASP A 108 -14.46 -19.57 14.86
CA ASP A 108 -14.47 -18.29 15.57
C ASP A 108 -14.11 -17.12 14.66
N VAL A 109 -14.65 -15.97 14.99
CA VAL A 109 -14.36 -14.72 14.32
C VAL A 109 -12.97 -14.23 14.71
N PHE A 110 -12.21 -13.72 13.76
CA PHE A 110 -10.96 -13.05 14.04
C PHE A 110 -11.17 -11.80 14.89
N VAL A 111 -10.38 -11.67 15.95
CA VAL A 111 -10.40 -10.54 16.89
C VAL A 111 -9.31 -9.54 16.48
N PRO A 112 -9.60 -8.23 16.36
CA PRO A 112 -8.59 -7.25 16.01
C PRO A 112 -7.53 -7.12 17.11
N MET A 113 -6.27 -7.03 16.69
CA MET A 113 -5.13 -6.75 17.56
C MET A 113 -4.84 -5.25 17.58
N GLU A 114 -4.39 -4.73 18.71
CA GLU A 114 -4.03 -3.33 18.86
C GLU A 114 -2.58 -3.09 18.41
N LYS A 115 -2.38 -2.03 17.61
CA LYS A 115 -1.04 -1.61 17.20
C LYS A 115 -0.36 -0.83 18.30
N PHE A 116 0.79 -1.31 18.76
CA PHE A 116 1.62 -0.60 19.72
C PHE A 116 2.42 0.50 19.02
N THR A 117 2.20 1.75 19.42
CA THR A 117 2.79 2.94 18.80
C THR A 117 3.67 3.75 19.75
N SER A 118 3.88 3.26 20.97
CA SER A 118 4.72 3.93 21.96
C SER A 118 6.20 3.84 21.59
N GLY A 119 6.97 4.91 21.71
CA GLY A 119 8.40 4.96 21.37
C GLY A 119 9.34 4.12 22.26
N GLY A 120 8.81 3.26 23.13
CA GLY A 120 9.54 2.28 23.90
C GLY A 120 9.41 0.88 23.32
N ASN A 121 10.33 -0.04 23.67
CA ASN A 121 10.20 -1.44 23.32
C ASN A 121 8.85 -1.99 23.81
N MET A 122 8.25 -2.88 23.02
CA MET A 122 7.08 -3.65 23.45
C MET A 122 7.50 -4.53 24.64
N LEU A 123 7.31 -3.99 25.85
CA LEU A 123 7.96 -4.50 27.05
C LEU A 123 7.14 -5.61 27.69
N ASN A 124 7.85 -6.65 28.14
CA ASN A 124 7.60 -7.56 29.28
C ASN A 124 6.14 -7.65 29.78
N LEU A 125 5.18 -7.64 28.83
CA LEU A 125 3.81 -7.99 29.18
C LEU A 125 3.75 -9.49 29.40
N GLN A 126 3.03 -9.89 30.41
CA GLN A 126 2.84 -11.31 30.70
C GLN A 126 2.16 -12.00 29.51
N PRO A 127 2.68 -13.12 29.01
CA PRO A 127 2.03 -13.91 27.98
C PRO A 127 0.59 -14.25 28.39
N SER A 128 -0.31 -14.24 27.43
CA SER A 128 -1.71 -14.61 27.62
C SER A 128 -2.11 -15.65 26.56
N ASN A 129 -3.35 -16.13 26.60
CA ASN A 129 -3.84 -17.06 25.58
C ASN A 129 -3.87 -16.46 24.16
N TYR A 130 -3.83 -15.13 24.07
CA TYR A 130 -3.86 -14.38 22.82
C TYR A 130 -2.72 -13.38 22.78
N LEU A 131 -2.32 -12.98 21.54
CA LEU A 131 -1.23 -12.05 21.30
C LEU A 131 -1.60 -10.60 21.68
N ARG A 132 -2.81 -10.17 21.36
CA ARG A 132 -3.45 -8.87 21.63
C ARG A 132 -2.78 -7.65 21.02
N LEU A 133 -1.45 -7.54 21.12
CA LEU A 133 -0.66 -6.37 20.67
C LEU A 133 0.34 -6.77 19.61
N TRP A 134 0.62 -5.83 18.71
CA TRP A 134 1.67 -5.99 17.71
C TRP A 134 2.38 -4.66 17.43
N GLU A 135 3.63 -4.74 17.01
CA GLU A 135 4.46 -3.62 16.61
C GLU A 135 5.12 -3.93 15.26
N TRP A 136 5.13 -2.95 14.35
CA TRP A 136 5.93 -3.01 13.13
C TRP A 136 7.23 -2.28 13.34
N ARG A 137 8.35 -2.97 13.29
CA ARG A 137 9.67 -2.42 13.51
C ARG A 137 10.73 -3.25 12.81
N GLU A 138 11.68 -2.58 12.13
CA GLU A 138 12.81 -3.23 11.45
C GLU A 138 12.36 -4.29 10.43
N ASP A 139 11.31 -3.97 9.67
CA ASP A 139 10.67 -4.86 8.68
C ASP A 139 10.16 -6.18 9.26
N LYS A 140 9.80 -6.17 10.54
CA LYS A 140 9.23 -7.31 11.27
C LYS A 140 7.98 -6.92 12.03
N ILE A 141 7.10 -7.90 12.20
CA ILE A 141 5.98 -7.80 13.13
C ILE A 141 6.46 -8.41 14.46
N ASN A 142 6.57 -7.57 15.48
CA ASN A 142 6.87 -8.00 16.83
C ASN A 142 5.58 -8.27 17.59
N LEU A 143 5.53 -9.35 18.33
CA LEU A 143 4.37 -9.87 19.06
C LEU A 143 4.74 -10.18 20.49
N ILE A 144 3.72 -10.22 21.36
CA ILE A 144 3.86 -10.82 22.70
C ILE A 144 3.43 -12.27 22.53
N GLY A 145 4.30 -13.21 22.91
CA GLY A 145 4.01 -14.64 22.75
C GLY A 145 2.69 -15.05 23.41
N ALA A 146 1.90 -15.84 22.71
CA ALA A 146 0.68 -16.46 23.25
C ALA A 146 0.98 -17.85 23.81
N THR A 147 0.21 -18.27 24.82
CA THR A 147 0.35 -19.61 25.46
C THR A 147 -0.41 -20.71 24.72
N GLN A 148 -1.07 -20.38 23.62
CA GLN A 148 -1.75 -21.32 22.73
C GLN A 148 -1.43 -20.99 21.27
N SER A 149 -1.55 -21.98 20.39
CA SER A 149 -1.39 -21.75 18.95
C SER A 149 -2.48 -20.82 18.41
N VAL A 150 -2.07 -19.80 17.66
CA VAL A 150 -2.97 -18.78 17.12
C VAL A 150 -2.72 -18.61 15.62
N THR A 151 -3.77 -18.32 14.88
CA THR A 151 -3.69 -17.89 13.49
C THR A 151 -3.79 -16.37 13.46
N VAL A 152 -2.77 -15.71 12.91
CA VAL A 152 -2.73 -14.26 12.72
C VAL A 152 -3.09 -13.95 11.28
N ARG A 153 -4.08 -13.11 11.08
CA ARG A 153 -4.43 -12.55 9.79
C ARG A 153 -3.78 -11.19 9.66
N VAL A 154 -2.85 -11.06 8.73
CA VAL A 154 -2.15 -9.80 8.43
C VAL A 154 -2.77 -9.18 7.19
N ARG A 155 -3.25 -7.94 7.30
CA ARG A 155 -3.59 -7.10 6.15
C ARG A 155 -2.45 -6.12 5.95
N TYR A 156 -1.85 -6.15 4.78
CA TYR A 156 -0.67 -5.34 4.48
C TYR A 156 -0.78 -4.64 3.12
N GLU A 157 0.01 -3.60 2.96
CA GLU A 157 0.26 -3.00 1.65
C GLU A 157 1.34 -3.80 0.94
N LYS A 158 1.03 -4.18 -0.31
CA LYS A 158 1.93 -4.95 -1.15
C LYS A 158 2.76 -4.02 -2.03
N VAL A 159 4.03 -4.36 -2.21
CA VAL A 159 4.88 -3.70 -3.20
C VAL A 159 4.30 -3.95 -4.59
N LEU A 160 4.18 -2.89 -5.38
CA LEU A 160 3.71 -3.01 -6.76
C LEU A 160 4.67 -3.87 -7.59
N PRO A 161 4.14 -4.80 -8.40
CA PRO A 161 4.96 -5.63 -9.28
C PRO A 161 5.69 -4.74 -10.30
N LEU A 162 6.89 -5.15 -10.68
CA LEU A 162 7.62 -4.51 -11.76
C LEU A 162 6.89 -4.73 -13.09
N LEU A 163 6.76 -3.66 -13.84
CA LEU A 163 6.32 -3.74 -15.22
C LEU A 163 7.50 -4.26 -16.07
N THR A 164 7.24 -5.28 -16.90
CA THR A 164 8.23 -5.95 -17.72
C THR A 164 8.03 -5.71 -19.20
N VAL A 165 6.78 -5.51 -19.60
CA VAL A 165 6.37 -5.23 -20.98
C VAL A 165 5.30 -4.14 -21.05
N GLY A 166 5.13 -3.54 -22.22
CA GLY A 166 4.13 -2.46 -22.42
C GLY A 166 2.68 -2.87 -22.17
N THR A 167 2.37 -4.17 -22.30
CA THR A 167 1.02 -4.72 -22.09
C THR A 167 0.71 -5.01 -20.62
N ASP A 168 1.68 -4.86 -19.71
CA ASP A 168 1.46 -5.09 -18.29
C ASP A 168 0.44 -4.08 -17.71
N PRO A 169 -0.51 -4.55 -16.91
CA PRO A 169 -1.51 -3.68 -16.30
C PRO A 169 -0.91 -2.84 -15.18
N VAL A 170 -1.15 -1.54 -15.24
CA VAL A 170 -0.80 -0.61 -14.16
C VAL A 170 -1.84 -0.75 -13.04
N GLN A 171 -1.42 -1.20 -11.87
CA GLN A 171 -2.32 -1.51 -10.74
C GLN A 171 -2.96 -0.27 -10.09
N ILE A 172 -2.43 0.93 -10.37
CA ILE A 172 -2.99 2.19 -9.87
C ILE A 172 -3.98 2.74 -10.91
N ARG A 173 -5.25 2.80 -10.54
CA ARG A 173 -6.29 3.32 -11.43
C ARG A 173 -6.12 4.80 -11.71
N SER A 174 -6.32 5.21 -12.96
CA SER A 174 -6.23 6.61 -13.41
C SER A 174 -4.86 7.25 -13.18
N SER A 175 -3.78 6.46 -13.18
CA SER A 175 -2.42 6.95 -12.99
C SER A 175 -1.65 7.20 -14.28
N THR A 176 -2.28 7.03 -15.45
CA THR A 176 -1.61 7.21 -16.75
C THR A 176 -0.95 8.59 -16.85
N ASP A 177 -1.68 9.66 -16.52
CA ASP A 177 -1.16 11.02 -16.61
C ASP A 177 0.03 11.28 -15.66
N PRO A 178 -0.09 11.05 -14.33
CA PRO A 178 1.04 11.27 -13.42
C PRO A 178 2.25 10.41 -13.79
N LEU A 179 2.04 9.15 -14.21
CA LEU A 179 3.13 8.26 -14.62
C LEU A 179 3.79 8.74 -15.93
N ALA A 180 3.00 9.16 -16.90
CA ALA A 180 3.54 9.66 -18.17
C ALA A 180 4.35 10.94 -17.98
N PHE A 181 3.83 11.93 -17.21
CA PHE A 181 4.56 13.15 -16.89
C PHE A 181 5.85 12.86 -16.12
N ALA A 182 5.80 12.02 -15.10
CA ALA A 182 7.00 11.67 -14.32
C ALA A 182 8.02 10.91 -15.18
N THR A 183 7.59 9.96 -16.01
CA THR A 183 8.46 9.21 -16.92
C THR A 183 9.10 10.13 -17.94
N ALA A 184 8.31 11.03 -18.56
CA ALA A 184 8.82 12.00 -19.50
C ALA A 184 9.81 12.98 -18.85
N ALA A 185 9.56 13.41 -17.62
CA ALA A 185 10.48 14.26 -16.86
C ALA A 185 11.85 13.59 -16.64
N LEU A 186 11.83 12.30 -16.23
CA LEU A 186 13.05 11.51 -16.05
C LEU A 186 13.80 11.34 -17.39
N ALA A 187 13.08 11.06 -18.48
CA ALA A 187 13.64 10.92 -19.81
C ALA A 187 14.24 12.23 -20.33
N ALA A 188 13.54 13.36 -20.18
CA ALA A 188 14.05 14.68 -20.53
C ALA A 188 15.29 15.05 -19.74
N ARG A 189 15.31 14.73 -18.43
CA ARG A 189 16.47 14.94 -17.55
C ARG A 189 17.69 14.13 -17.99
N SER A 190 17.49 12.87 -18.39
CA SER A 190 18.58 12.01 -18.89
C SER A 190 19.24 12.56 -20.17
N ARG A 191 18.49 13.36 -20.95
CA ARG A 191 18.98 14.03 -22.16
C ARG A 191 19.45 15.46 -21.93
N GLY A 192 19.52 15.93 -20.69
CA GLY A 192 19.96 17.26 -20.34
C GLY A 192 18.95 18.39 -20.64
N GLN A 193 17.72 18.05 -20.99
CA GLN A 193 16.63 19.01 -21.25
C GLN A 193 16.02 19.52 -19.94
N ARG A 194 16.79 20.29 -19.19
CA ARG A 194 16.45 20.67 -17.79
C ARG A 194 15.18 21.50 -17.70
N ALA A 195 14.96 22.43 -18.61
CA ALA A 195 13.76 23.28 -18.61
C ALA A 195 12.49 22.43 -18.80
N LEU A 196 12.45 21.62 -19.86
CA LEU A 196 11.35 20.70 -20.12
C LEU A 196 11.12 19.71 -18.96
N ALA A 197 12.20 19.19 -18.39
CA ALA A 197 12.09 18.29 -17.23
C ALA A 197 11.46 18.99 -16.02
N ALA A 198 11.77 20.26 -15.75
CA ALA A 198 11.18 21.01 -14.65
C ALA A 198 9.68 21.26 -14.86
N ASP A 199 9.28 21.61 -16.07
CA ASP A 199 7.86 21.81 -16.41
C ASP A 199 7.07 20.49 -16.26
N LEU A 200 7.64 19.38 -16.73
CA LEU A 200 7.02 18.06 -16.62
C LEU A 200 6.94 17.57 -15.17
N VAL A 201 7.91 17.88 -14.30
CA VAL A 201 7.83 17.59 -12.87
C VAL A 201 6.67 18.35 -12.24
N GLY A 202 6.50 19.64 -12.56
CA GLY A 202 5.36 20.42 -12.08
C GLY A 202 4.02 19.83 -12.52
N ALA A 203 3.92 19.41 -13.80
CA ALA A 203 2.72 18.75 -14.30
C ALA A 203 2.47 17.39 -13.61
N ALA A 204 3.53 16.61 -13.35
CA ALA A 204 3.43 15.35 -12.62
C ALA A 204 2.90 15.55 -11.19
N GLN A 205 3.39 16.56 -10.48
CA GLN A 205 2.92 16.89 -9.11
C GLN A 205 1.43 17.22 -9.12
N VAL A 206 0.98 18.12 -9.99
CA VAL A 206 -0.44 18.47 -10.08
C VAL A 206 -1.30 17.25 -10.43
N ALA A 207 -0.84 16.39 -11.33
CA ALA A 207 -1.56 15.17 -11.71
C ALA A 207 -1.62 14.18 -10.53
N THR A 208 -0.55 14.07 -9.72
CA THR A 208 -0.51 13.22 -8.53
C THR A 208 -1.40 13.76 -7.42
N GLU A 209 -1.39 15.06 -7.15
CA GLU A 209 -2.31 15.71 -6.19
C GLU A 209 -3.78 15.45 -6.55
N ASN A 210 -4.14 15.62 -7.82
CA ASN A 210 -5.48 15.32 -8.33
C ASN A 210 -5.86 13.84 -8.15
N LEU A 211 -4.89 12.95 -8.31
CA LEU A 211 -5.09 11.51 -8.09
C LEU A 211 -5.31 11.21 -6.61
N ILE A 212 -4.50 11.77 -5.71
CA ILE A 212 -4.63 11.65 -4.25
C ILE A 212 -6.00 12.15 -3.81
N GLU A 213 -6.41 13.35 -4.23
CA GLU A 213 -7.73 13.88 -3.90
C GLU A 213 -8.87 12.94 -4.32
N ARG A 214 -8.76 12.30 -5.48
CA ARG A 214 -9.75 11.34 -5.97
C ARG A 214 -9.85 10.11 -5.08
N TYR A 215 -8.74 9.60 -4.56
CA TYR A 215 -8.71 8.45 -3.66
C TYR A 215 -9.16 8.81 -2.24
N VAL A 216 -8.74 9.93 -1.70
CA VAL A 216 -9.01 10.36 -0.32
C VAL A 216 -10.44 10.88 -0.16
N ARG A 217 -11.01 11.54 -1.17
CA ARG A 217 -12.35 12.14 -1.11
C ARG A 217 -13.47 11.16 -0.70
N PRO A 218 -13.55 9.92 -1.23
CA PRO A 218 -14.57 8.95 -0.80
C PRO A 218 -14.41 8.52 0.67
N GLU A 219 -13.19 8.45 1.17
CA GLU A 219 -12.92 8.05 2.55
C GLU A 219 -13.21 9.18 3.56
N GLN A 220 -12.90 10.41 3.21
CA GLN A 220 -13.23 11.57 4.02
C GLN A 220 -14.74 11.77 4.18
N LEU A 221 -15.53 11.46 3.16
CA LEU A 221 -16.99 11.53 3.22
C LEU A 221 -17.60 10.50 4.18
N LYS A 222 -16.94 9.35 4.39
CA LYS A 222 -17.37 8.34 5.36
C LYS A 222 -17.16 8.77 6.82
N GLY A 223 -16.13 9.58 7.09
CA GLY A 223 -15.78 10.07 8.43
C GLY A 223 -16.62 11.25 8.93
N ARG A 224 -17.25 12.00 8.04
CA ARG A 224 -18.08 13.15 8.39
C ARG A 224 -19.57 12.80 8.48
N ARG A 225 -19.94 11.86 9.32
CA ARG A 225 -21.29 11.90 9.89
C ARG A 225 -21.35 13.17 10.74
N ARG A 226 -21.88 14.25 10.17
CA ARG A 226 -22.32 15.41 10.95
C ARG A 226 -23.18 14.87 12.07
N LYS A 227 -22.78 15.10 13.33
CA LYS A 227 -23.69 14.88 14.46
C LYS A 227 -25.01 15.55 14.09
N PRO A 228 -26.14 14.83 14.18
CA PRO A 228 -27.42 15.44 13.86
C PRO A 228 -27.55 16.75 14.64
N TYR A 229 -27.87 17.79 13.92
CA TYR A 229 -28.14 19.10 14.49
C TYR A 229 -29.39 18.93 15.37
N GLY A 230 -29.24 18.68 16.68
CA GLY A 230 -30.41 18.37 17.51
C GLY A 230 -30.15 18.15 18.99
N PHE A 231 -28.91 18.06 19.44
CA PHE A 231 -28.64 18.00 20.88
C PHE A 231 -28.07 19.31 21.41
N ARG A 232 -28.76 20.43 21.19
CA ARG A 232 -28.68 21.53 22.15
C ARG A 232 -29.57 21.11 23.32
N ARG A 233 -28.99 20.60 24.40
CA ARG A 233 -29.62 20.60 25.71
C ARG A 233 -30.05 22.03 25.98
N ARG A 234 -31.36 22.29 25.96
CA ARG A 234 -31.94 23.45 26.61
C ARG A 234 -31.61 23.29 28.09
N ILE A 235 -30.62 24.04 28.56
CA ILE A 235 -30.46 24.29 29.98
C ILE A 235 -31.59 25.25 30.31
N VAL A 236 -32.69 24.70 30.91
CA VAL A 236 -33.72 25.49 31.55
C VAL A 236 -33.15 25.88 32.90
N TYR A 237 -32.78 27.13 33.06
CA TYR A 237 -32.56 27.71 34.38
C TYR A 237 -33.96 27.91 35.02
N LEU A 238 -34.23 27.21 36.11
CA LEU A 238 -35.25 27.53 37.10
C LEU A 238 -34.60 28.43 38.15
#